data_98d084782c0b943e6c3ede891b9da075
#
_entry.id   98d084782c0b943e6c3ede891b9da075
#
_cell.length_a   1.000
_cell.length_b   1.000
_cell.length_c   1.000
_cell.angle_alpha   90.00
_cell.angle_beta   90.00
_cell.angle_gamma   90.00
#
_symmetry.space_group_name_H-M   'P 1'
#
loop_
_entity.id
_entity.type
_entity.pdbx_description
1 polymer ?
#
loop_
_entity_poly.entity_id
_entity_poly.type
_entity_poly.pdbx_seq_one_letter_code
_entity_poly.pdbx_strand_id
1 'polypeptide(L)'
;MKAFDVKIILKDSYPETSREVLIPQKITFRELNKVICSLFGLKDRGSSDFTLSYDWATLLKKDDYLVEKYIGKKLCFNYKFESKLWFDIILKKRVDHDKNFVSLIGYSGNFNPLEDMNVCVFNNMMITGDNLKRFKSDEVKKELQKINL
;
A
#
# COMPACT_ATOMS: atom_id res chain seq x y z
N MET A 1 -9.01 -11.21 17.94
CA MET A 1 -7.94 -10.19 17.71
C MET A 1 -8.45 -9.14 16.75
N LYS A 2 -8.25 -7.88 17.09
CA LYS A 2 -8.71 -6.78 16.21
C LYS A 2 -7.70 -6.49 15.12
N ALA A 3 -8.20 -6.10 13.96
CA ALA A 3 -7.41 -5.69 12.81
C ALA A 3 -8.09 -4.51 12.13
N PHE A 4 -7.34 -3.85 11.25
CA PHE A 4 -7.88 -2.80 10.40
C PHE A 4 -8.08 -3.31 8.98
N ASP A 5 -9.23 -2.97 8.40
CA ASP A 5 -9.50 -3.16 6.97
C ASP A 5 -9.00 -1.92 6.25
N VAL A 6 -7.97 -2.09 5.42
CA VAL A 6 -7.26 -0.99 4.77
C VAL A 6 -7.23 -1.20 3.26
N LYS A 7 -7.64 -0.18 2.51
CA LYS A 7 -7.54 -0.18 1.06
C LYS A 7 -6.42 0.77 0.63
N ILE A 8 -5.53 0.27 -0.22
CA ILE A 8 -4.38 1.02 -0.73
C ILE A 8 -4.52 1.12 -2.24
N ILE A 9 -4.58 2.35 -2.76
CA ILE A 9 -4.85 2.64 -4.16
C ILE A 9 -3.66 3.37 -4.75
N LEU A 10 -3.15 2.90 -5.89
CA LEU A 10 -2.18 3.67 -6.67
C LEU A 10 -2.91 4.90 -7.23
N LYS A 11 -2.55 6.08 -6.73
CA LYS A 11 -3.24 7.32 -7.04
C LYS A 11 -3.18 7.63 -8.54
N ASP A 12 -4.31 8.03 -9.09
CA ASP A 12 -4.47 8.37 -10.50
C ASP A 12 -4.27 7.19 -11.47
N SER A 13 -4.28 5.96 -10.97
CA SER A 13 -4.27 4.78 -11.85
C SER A 13 -5.61 4.60 -12.55
N TYR A 14 -5.55 4.23 -13.85
CA TYR A 14 -6.75 3.98 -14.64
C TYR A 14 -6.49 2.82 -15.62
N PRO A 15 -7.25 1.73 -15.55
CA PRO A 15 -8.24 1.44 -14.49
C PRO A 15 -7.61 1.36 -13.10
N GLU A 16 -8.43 1.49 -12.06
CA GLU A 16 -7.94 1.56 -10.68
C GLU A 16 -7.09 0.34 -10.34
N THR A 17 -5.92 0.60 -9.78
CA THR A 17 -5.03 -0.43 -9.24
C THR A 17 -4.99 -0.27 -7.74
N SER A 18 -5.53 -1.26 -7.02
CA SER A 18 -5.67 -1.22 -5.58
C SER A 18 -5.44 -2.59 -4.94
N ARG A 19 -5.15 -2.55 -3.64
CA ARG A 19 -4.98 -3.74 -2.80
C ARG A 19 -5.73 -3.49 -1.50
N GLU A 20 -6.47 -4.48 -1.04
CA GLU A 20 -7.16 -4.38 0.24
C GLU A 20 -6.67 -5.48 1.17
N VAL A 21 -6.33 -5.09 2.39
CA VAL A 21 -5.69 -5.97 3.37
C VAL A 21 -6.33 -5.83 4.74
N LEU A 22 -6.26 -6.90 5.53
CA LEU A 22 -6.48 -6.85 6.96
C LEU A 22 -5.14 -6.77 7.66
N ILE A 23 -4.95 -5.74 8.46
CA ILE A 23 -3.69 -5.46 9.15
C ILE A 23 -3.91 -5.64 10.65
N PRO A 24 -3.20 -6.56 11.33
CA PRO A 24 -3.28 -6.69 12.78
C PRO A 24 -2.96 -5.37 13.48
N GLN A 25 -3.57 -5.14 14.64
CA GLN A 25 -3.31 -3.95 15.45
C GLN A 25 -1.82 -3.82 15.80
N LYS A 26 -1.41 -2.60 16.11
CA LYS A 26 -0.03 -2.25 16.50
C LYS A 26 0.98 -2.36 15.37
N ILE A 27 0.58 -1.95 14.17
CA ILE A 27 1.52 -1.76 13.08
C ILE A 27 2.04 -0.32 13.08
N THR A 28 3.36 -0.14 12.94
CA THR A 28 3.97 1.17 12.74
C THR A 28 3.90 1.57 11.27
N PHE A 29 4.10 2.87 10.99
CA PHE A 29 4.21 3.33 9.61
C PHE A 29 5.42 2.73 8.90
N ARG A 30 6.51 2.44 9.62
CA ARG A 30 7.67 1.74 9.06
C ARG A 30 7.30 0.34 8.57
N GLU A 31 6.51 -0.38 9.36
CA GLU A 31 6.02 -1.72 8.98
C GLU A 31 4.99 -1.63 7.85
N LEU A 32 4.12 -0.61 7.88
CA LEU A 32 3.16 -0.36 6.80
C LEU A 32 3.85 -0.09 5.46
N ASN A 33 5.00 0.61 5.49
CA ASN A 33 5.82 0.79 4.29
C ASN A 33 6.23 -0.55 3.68
N LYS A 34 6.66 -1.50 4.50
CA LYS A 34 7.02 -2.85 4.04
C LYS A 34 5.82 -3.57 3.42
N VAL A 35 4.65 -3.42 4.04
CA VAL A 35 3.40 -4.00 3.53
C VAL A 35 3.08 -3.45 2.14
N ILE A 36 3.12 -2.12 1.98
CA ILE A 36 2.81 -1.49 0.69
C ILE A 36 3.81 -1.90 -0.38
N CYS A 37 5.09 -1.92 -0.06
CA CYS A 37 6.12 -2.36 -1.01
C CYS A 37 5.90 -3.81 -1.44
N SER A 38 5.55 -4.70 -0.52
CA SER A 38 5.22 -6.09 -0.86
C SER A 38 3.98 -6.19 -1.75
N LEU A 39 2.96 -5.38 -1.46
CA LEU A 39 1.69 -5.41 -2.21
C LEU A 39 1.86 -4.96 -3.67
N PHE A 40 2.77 -4.03 -3.94
CA PHE A 40 2.95 -3.46 -5.27
C PHE A 40 4.28 -3.85 -5.94
N GLY A 41 5.01 -4.78 -5.34
CA GLY A 41 6.26 -5.27 -5.92
C GLY A 41 7.38 -4.23 -5.94
N LEU A 42 7.36 -3.29 -5.01
CA LEU A 42 8.37 -2.24 -4.89
C LEU A 42 9.43 -2.64 -3.87
N LYS A 43 10.64 -2.14 -4.04
CA LYS A 43 11.71 -2.35 -3.06
C LYS A 43 11.62 -1.29 -1.96
N ASP A 44 11.79 -1.71 -0.71
CA ASP A 44 11.88 -0.80 0.42
C ASP A 44 13.26 -0.15 0.44
N ARG A 45 13.34 1.10 -0.03
CA ARG A 45 14.61 1.84 -0.12
C ARG A 45 14.75 2.90 0.99
N GLY A 46 13.80 2.95 1.92
CA GLY A 46 13.86 3.85 3.07
C GLY A 46 13.58 5.32 2.78
N SER A 47 13.23 5.67 1.54
CA SER A 47 13.00 7.07 1.14
C SER A 47 11.52 7.41 0.96
N SER A 48 10.63 6.66 1.59
CA SER A 48 9.18 6.85 1.49
C SER A 48 8.66 7.66 2.67
N ASP A 49 7.57 8.38 2.44
CA ASP A 49 6.92 9.20 3.46
C ASP A 49 5.42 8.92 3.53
N PHE A 50 4.87 9.15 4.72
CA PHE A 50 3.42 9.13 4.96
C PHE A 50 2.95 10.52 5.38
N THR A 51 1.82 10.94 4.86
CA THR A 51 1.16 12.20 5.25
C THR A 51 -0.35 11.98 5.34
N LEU A 52 -1.06 12.94 5.92
CA LEU A 52 -2.50 13.04 5.73
C LEU A 52 -2.73 13.61 4.32
N SER A 53 -3.81 13.19 3.66
CA SER A 53 -4.04 13.59 2.26
C SER A 53 -4.28 15.10 2.10
N TYR A 54 -4.71 15.77 3.15
CA TYR A 54 -4.96 17.23 3.14
C TYR A 54 -3.78 18.04 3.69
N ASP A 55 -2.74 17.40 4.19
CA ASP A 55 -1.58 18.09 4.80
C ASP A 55 -0.29 17.37 4.40
N TRP A 56 0.21 17.71 3.21
CA TRP A 56 1.42 17.12 2.67
C TRP A 56 2.70 17.69 3.28
N ALA A 57 2.59 18.80 4.00
CA ALA A 57 3.75 19.42 4.64
C ALA A 57 4.14 18.72 5.94
N THR A 58 3.21 18.02 6.58
CA THR A 58 3.46 17.34 7.85
C THR A 58 3.65 15.85 7.63
N LEU A 59 4.89 15.37 7.83
CA LEU A 59 5.20 13.95 7.71
C LEU A 59 4.77 13.22 8.99
N LEU A 60 4.17 12.04 8.80
CA LEU A 60 3.88 11.15 9.90
C LEU A 60 5.17 10.41 10.28
N LYS A 61 5.38 10.23 11.58
CA LYS A 61 6.61 9.58 12.08
C LYS A 61 6.58 8.09 11.80
N LYS A 62 7.69 7.55 11.31
CA LYS A 62 7.79 6.13 10.95
C LYS A 62 7.59 5.19 12.13
N ASP A 63 7.94 5.61 13.34
CA ASP A 63 7.78 4.80 14.55
C ASP A 63 6.42 4.97 15.23
N ASP A 64 5.58 5.86 14.73
CA ASP A 64 4.19 5.99 15.20
C ASP A 64 3.34 4.85 14.65
N TYR A 65 2.26 4.55 15.38
CA TYR A 65 1.36 3.46 15.04
C TYR A 65 0.18 3.94 14.20
N LEU A 66 -0.27 3.06 13.31
CA LEU A 66 -1.57 3.20 12.68
C LEU A 66 -2.63 2.96 13.75
N VAL A 67 -3.47 3.95 14.01
CA VAL A 67 -4.43 3.93 15.12
C VAL A 67 -5.82 4.31 14.65
N GLU A 68 -6.82 4.09 15.52
CA GLU A 68 -8.24 4.27 15.21
C GLU A 68 -8.61 5.68 14.76
N LYS A 69 -7.89 6.70 15.21
CA LYS A 69 -8.21 8.08 14.83
C LYS A 69 -8.13 8.32 13.31
N TYR A 70 -7.45 7.43 12.59
CA TYR A 70 -7.34 7.51 11.14
C TYR A 70 -8.51 6.85 10.39
N ILE A 71 -9.40 6.13 11.08
CA ILE A 71 -10.58 5.52 10.44
C ILE A 71 -11.43 6.63 9.82
N GLY A 72 -11.78 6.44 8.54
CA GLY A 72 -12.53 7.43 7.77
C GLY A 72 -11.68 8.56 7.20
N LYS A 73 -10.37 8.59 7.49
CA LYS A 73 -9.44 9.56 6.93
C LYS A 73 -8.62 8.92 5.83
N LYS A 74 -8.19 9.75 4.88
CA LYS A 74 -7.29 9.30 3.80
C LYS A 74 -5.87 9.70 4.15
N LEU A 75 -4.97 8.73 4.14
CA LEU A 75 -3.53 8.94 4.26
C LEU A 75 -2.90 8.84 2.89
N CYS A 76 -1.71 9.39 2.73
CA CYS A 76 -0.95 9.35 1.50
C CYS A 76 0.42 8.73 1.76
N PHE A 77 0.79 7.74 0.95
CA PHE A 77 2.13 7.17 0.93
C PHE A 77 2.84 7.64 -0.34
N ASN A 78 3.98 8.27 -0.17
CA ASN A 78 4.78 8.79 -1.26
C ASN A 78 6.04 7.96 -1.41
N TYR A 79 6.12 7.18 -2.49
CA TYR A 79 7.27 6.36 -2.83
C TYR A 79 8.23 7.19 -3.69
N LYS A 80 9.38 7.56 -3.11
CA LYS A 80 10.36 8.44 -3.74
C LYS A 80 11.56 7.64 -4.24
N PHE A 81 11.48 7.09 -5.41
CA PHE A 81 12.61 6.54 -6.13
C PHE A 81 12.85 7.42 -7.38
N GLU A 82 13.24 6.89 -8.50
CA GLU A 82 13.49 7.69 -9.72
C GLU A 82 12.24 8.42 -10.20
N SER A 83 11.09 7.78 -10.08
CA SER A 83 9.79 8.40 -10.30
C SER A 83 9.01 8.40 -9.01
N LYS A 84 8.15 9.41 -8.87
CA LYS A 84 7.31 9.52 -7.68
C LYS A 84 6.01 8.79 -7.91
N LEU A 85 5.76 7.77 -7.10
CA LEU A 85 4.48 7.08 -7.02
C LEU A 85 3.77 7.49 -5.73
N TRP A 86 2.49 7.80 -5.86
CA TRP A 86 1.65 8.20 -4.74
C TRP A 86 0.56 7.17 -4.54
N PHE A 87 0.32 6.81 -3.30
CA PHE A 87 -0.72 5.85 -2.93
C PHE A 87 -1.66 6.48 -1.94
N ASP A 88 -2.97 6.32 -2.16
CA ASP A 88 -3.97 6.67 -1.18
C ASP A 88 -4.21 5.47 -0.26
N ILE A 89 -4.25 5.74 1.04
CA ILE A 89 -4.49 4.71 2.05
C ILE A 89 -5.78 5.06 2.76
N ILE A 90 -6.76 4.18 2.66
CA ILE A 90 -8.06 4.36 3.30
C ILE A 90 -8.20 3.34 4.40
N LEU A 91 -8.22 3.80 5.64
CA LEU A 91 -8.49 2.98 6.81
C LEU A 91 -10.02 2.92 6.95
N LYS A 92 -10.60 1.77 6.59
CA LYS A 92 -12.06 1.66 6.46
C LYS A 92 -12.75 1.42 7.79
N LYS A 93 -12.32 0.39 8.52
CA LYS A 93 -12.98 -0.03 9.77
C LYS A 93 -12.10 -1.01 10.53
N ARG A 94 -12.48 -1.25 11.80
CA ARG A 94 -11.93 -2.35 12.57
C ARG A 94 -12.77 -3.60 12.34
N VAL A 95 -12.08 -4.74 12.27
CA VAL A 95 -12.71 -6.05 12.09
C VAL A 95 -12.04 -7.07 13.01
N ASP A 96 -12.71 -8.19 13.25
CA ASP A 96 -12.08 -9.31 13.91
C ASP A 96 -11.24 -10.09 12.90
N HIS A 97 -10.06 -10.52 13.32
CA HIS A 97 -9.12 -11.24 12.50
C HIS A 97 -8.37 -12.26 13.35
N ASP A 98 -8.32 -13.48 12.92
CA ASP A 98 -7.74 -14.59 13.68
C ASP A 98 -6.26 -14.84 13.35
N LYS A 99 -5.66 -14.02 12.50
CA LYS A 99 -4.26 -14.15 12.10
C LYS A 99 -3.42 -13.03 12.70
N ASN A 100 -2.16 -13.32 12.97
CA ASN A 100 -1.19 -12.35 13.45
C ASN A 100 -0.30 -11.78 12.34
N PHE A 101 -0.71 -11.94 11.09
CA PHE A 101 -0.02 -11.40 9.92
C PHE A 101 -1.02 -10.65 9.03
N VAL A 102 -0.48 -9.86 8.09
CA VAL A 102 -1.29 -9.11 7.14
C VAL A 102 -1.90 -10.08 6.12
N SER A 103 -3.20 -9.97 5.89
CA SER A 103 -3.93 -10.81 4.94
C SER A 103 -4.48 -10.00 3.78
N LEU A 104 -4.17 -10.41 2.56
CA LEU A 104 -4.74 -9.82 1.35
C LEU A 104 -6.17 -10.36 1.20
N ILE A 105 -7.15 -9.45 1.17
CA ILE A 105 -8.57 -9.82 1.07
C ILE A 105 -9.22 -9.40 -0.25
N GLY A 106 -8.57 -8.55 -1.01
CA GLY A 106 -9.10 -8.13 -2.31
C GLY A 106 -8.08 -7.31 -3.08
N TYR A 107 -8.30 -7.20 -4.38
CA TYR A 107 -7.47 -6.35 -5.22
C TYR A 107 -8.19 -5.99 -6.52
N SER A 108 -7.77 -4.89 -7.12
CA SER A 108 -8.20 -4.46 -8.44
C SER A 108 -6.94 -4.11 -9.25
N GLY A 109 -6.91 -4.55 -10.51
CA GLY A 109 -5.73 -4.38 -11.36
C GLY A 109 -4.76 -5.57 -11.26
N ASN A 110 -4.34 -6.07 -12.43
CA ASN A 110 -3.55 -7.31 -12.55
C ASN A 110 -2.04 -7.07 -12.67
N PHE A 111 -1.61 -5.82 -12.63
CA PHE A 111 -0.21 -5.46 -12.84
C PHE A 111 0.30 -4.56 -11.72
N ASN A 112 1.61 -4.63 -11.51
CA ASN A 112 2.31 -3.74 -10.58
C ASN A 112 3.03 -2.64 -11.36
N PRO A 113 3.14 -1.41 -10.80
CA PRO A 113 4.00 -0.39 -11.39
C PRO A 113 5.47 -0.80 -11.28
N LEU A 114 6.30 -0.32 -12.20
CA LEU A 114 7.73 -0.43 -12.08
C LEU A 114 8.28 0.76 -11.27
N GLU A 115 9.38 0.56 -10.57
CA GLU A 115 9.92 1.56 -9.64
C GLU A 115 10.37 2.85 -10.33
N ASP A 116 10.71 2.78 -11.61
CA ASP A 116 11.25 3.89 -12.38
C ASP A 116 10.21 4.57 -13.27
N MET A 117 8.93 4.30 -13.08
CA MET A 117 7.87 4.91 -13.87
C MET A 117 6.92 5.74 -13.01
N ASN A 118 6.33 6.78 -13.62
CA ASN A 118 5.20 7.50 -13.02
C ASN A 118 3.87 6.83 -13.40
N VAL A 119 2.77 7.31 -12.78
CA VAL A 119 1.45 6.70 -12.99
C VAL A 119 0.94 6.88 -14.43
N CYS A 120 1.30 7.97 -15.10
CA CYS A 120 0.89 8.18 -16.50
C CYS A 120 1.49 7.11 -17.42
N VAL A 121 2.77 6.81 -17.25
CA VAL A 121 3.45 5.74 -17.99
C VAL A 121 2.83 4.39 -17.65
N PHE A 122 2.57 4.13 -16.37
CA PHE A 122 1.93 2.89 -15.93
C PHE A 122 0.56 2.72 -16.60
N ASN A 123 -0.28 3.76 -16.61
CA ASN A 123 -1.60 3.70 -17.23
C ASN A 123 -1.51 3.38 -18.73
N ASN A 124 -0.56 3.99 -19.44
CA ASN A 124 -0.35 3.72 -20.87
C ASN A 124 0.11 2.27 -21.10
N MET A 125 1.02 1.77 -20.28
CA MET A 125 1.51 0.39 -20.40
C MET A 125 0.41 -0.62 -20.07
N MET A 126 -0.53 -0.30 -19.19
CA MET A 126 -1.66 -1.16 -18.90
C MET A 126 -2.59 -1.35 -20.10
N ILE A 127 -2.73 -0.33 -20.96
CA ILE A 127 -3.53 -0.42 -22.19
C ILE A 127 -2.91 -1.45 -23.14
N THR A 128 -1.60 -1.46 -23.29
CA THR A 128 -0.89 -2.39 -24.17
C THR A 128 -0.64 -3.74 -23.52
N GLY A 129 -0.58 -3.80 -22.20
CA GLY A 129 -0.25 -5.01 -21.43
C GLY A 129 1.21 -5.41 -21.51
N ASP A 130 2.07 -4.58 -22.11
CA ASP A 130 3.48 -4.92 -22.35
C ASP A 130 4.38 -4.41 -21.22
N ASN A 131 5.41 -5.22 -20.90
CA ASN A 131 6.53 -4.85 -20.03
C ASN A 131 6.17 -4.58 -18.56
N LEU A 132 4.95 -4.84 -18.12
CA LEU A 132 4.57 -4.73 -16.73
C LEU A 132 4.67 -6.07 -16.03
N LYS A 133 5.04 -6.04 -14.74
CA LYS A 133 5.04 -7.22 -13.90
C LYS A 133 3.62 -7.54 -13.48
N ARG A 134 3.22 -8.80 -13.68
CA ARG A 134 1.90 -9.25 -13.25
C ARG A 134 1.83 -9.34 -11.73
N PHE A 135 0.73 -8.86 -11.16
CA PHE A 135 0.43 -9.05 -9.74
C PHE A 135 0.07 -10.52 -9.50
N LYS A 136 0.82 -11.18 -8.62
CA LYS A 136 0.63 -12.60 -8.28
C LYS A 136 0.18 -12.69 -6.83
N SER A 137 -1.13 -12.80 -6.60
CA SER A 137 -1.73 -12.75 -5.28
C SER A 137 -1.18 -13.81 -4.32
N ASP A 138 -0.95 -15.03 -4.81
CA ASP A 138 -0.44 -16.11 -3.95
C ASP A 138 0.98 -15.85 -3.47
N GLU A 139 1.84 -15.31 -4.32
CA GLU A 139 3.21 -14.93 -3.94
C GLU A 139 3.19 -13.76 -2.93
N VAL A 140 2.33 -12.77 -3.15
CA VAL A 140 2.19 -11.63 -2.25
C VAL A 140 1.68 -12.07 -0.88
N LYS A 141 0.71 -12.98 -0.82
CA LYS A 141 0.23 -13.53 0.45
C LYS A 141 1.36 -14.17 1.26
N LYS A 142 2.26 -14.91 0.60
CA LYS A 142 3.42 -15.50 1.26
C LYS A 142 4.40 -14.44 1.76
N GLU A 143 4.65 -13.40 0.97
CA GLU A 143 5.53 -12.31 1.37
C GLU A 143 4.99 -11.56 2.58
N LEU A 144 3.68 -11.30 2.62
CA LEU A 144 3.04 -10.61 3.74
C LEU A 144 3.18 -11.38 5.05
N GLN A 145 3.16 -12.71 5.00
CA GLN A 145 3.31 -13.53 6.21
C GLN A 145 4.71 -13.45 6.81
N LYS A 146 5.71 -13.05 6.03
CA LYS A 146 7.10 -12.92 6.48
C LYS A 146 7.39 -11.61 7.19
N ILE A 147 6.49 -10.64 7.10
CA ILE A 147 6.68 -9.34 7.73
C ILE A 147 6.46 -9.48 9.24
N ASN A 148 7.49 -9.15 10.02
CA ASN A 148 7.38 -9.14 11.47
C ASN A 148 6.62 -7.89 11.93
N LEU A 149 5.55 -8.14 12.67
CA LEU A 149 4.73 -7.10 13.26
C LEU A 149 4.80 -7.14 14.78
#